data_e31fa434b3ae2d40d37e878362765c9e
#
_entry.id   e31fa434b3ae2d40d37e878362765c9e
#
_cell.length_a   1.000
_cell.length_b   1.000
_cell.length_c   1.000
_cell.angle_alpha   90.00
_cell.angle_beta   90.00
_cell.angle_gamma   90.00
#
_symmetry.space_group_name_H-M   'P 1'
#
loop_
_entity.id
_entity.type
_entity.pdbx_description
1 polymer ?
#
loop_
_entity_poly.entity_id
_entity_poly.type
_entity_poly.pdbx_seq_one_letter_code
_entity_poly.pdbx_strand_id
1 'polypeptide(L)'
;MKIPSEFDPIRPFEPEELPAVYDRILADKQFQMVLAYLYPDVPVEAIAKKMHACKTNLEFQKTFCYPFLQRLVTELSLGCSMDAVNIDTRKRYTFVSNHRDIVLDSAFLDKLLMDVGFATTCEIAIGDNLLSQDWVRDLVRINKSFTVERALHSVEMLRASKRMSEYIHFAIAEKND
;
A
#
# COMPACT_ATOMS: atom_id res chain seq x y z
N MET A 1 12.05 4.05 -14.70
CA MET A 1 13.43 3.99 -14.10
C MET A 1 13.49 2.72 -13.26
N LYS A 2 14.59 1.97 -13.27
CA LYS A 2 14.70 0.77 -12.43
C LYS A 2 15.06 1.17 -11.00
N ILE A 3 14.30 0.65 -10.03
CA ILE A 3 14.59 0.88 -8.60
C ILE A 3 15.89 0.15 -8.24
N PRO A 4 16.84 0.76 -7.51
CA PRO A 4 18.03 0.09 -7.04
C PRO A 4 17.73 -1.14 -6.19
N SER A 5 18.42 -2.25 -6.45
CA SER A 5 18.16 -3.54 -5.78
C SER A 5 18.42 -3.53 -4.27
N GLU A 6 19.19 -2.58 -3.76
CA GLU A 6 19.40 -2.38 -2.32
C GLU A 6 18.11 -2.05 -1.57
N PHE A 7 17.08 -1.56 -2.27
CA PHE A 7 15.76 -1.25 -1.72
C PHE A 7 14.77 -2.43 -1.79
N ASP A 8 15.09 -3.51 -2.50
CA ASP A 8 14.20 -4.68 -2.66
C ASP A 8 13.63 -5.23 -1.35
N PRO A 9 14.38 -5.25 -0.23
CA PRO A 9 13.84 -5.73 1.04
C PRO A 9 12.70 -4.89 1.60
N ILE A 10 12.66 -3.59 1.27
CA ILE A 10 11.74 -2.64 1.93
C ILE A 10 10.71 -2.00 0.99
N ARG A 11 11.00 -1.83 -0.29
CA ARG A 11 10.16 -1.11 -1.25
C ARG A 11 8.81 -1.81 -1.53
N PRO A 12 7.80 -1.10 -2.05
CA PRO A 12 6.65 -1.72 -2.70
C PRO A 12 7.07 -2.65 -3.84
N PHE A 13 6.19 -3.57 -4.22
CA PHE A 13 6.44 -4.42 -5.39
C PHE A 13 6.36 -3.62 -6.69
N GLU A 14 7.24 -3.96 -7.64
CA GLU A 14 7.16 -3.44 -9.01
C GLU A 14 6.12 -4.23 -9.83
N PRO A 15 5.60 -3.67 -10.92
CA PRO A 15 4.56 -4.30 -11.74
C PRO A 15 4.88 -5.74 -12.18
N GLU A 16 6.14 -6.00 -12.49
CA GLU A 16 6.62 -7.31 -12.96
C GLU A 16 6.57 -8.39 -11.87
N GLU A 17 6.61 -7.99 -10.60
CA GLU A 17 6.58 -8.89 -9.44
C GLU A 17 5.14 -9.29 -9.08
N LEU A 18 4.15 -8.43 -9.40
CA LEU A 18 2.77 -8.57 -8.94
C LEU A 18 2.14 -9.93 -9.28
N PRO A 19 2.30 -10.52 -10.48
CA PRO A 19 1.69 -11.81 -10.79
C PRO A 19 2.12 -12.93 -9.81
N ALA A 20 3.42 -13.04 -9.54
CA ALA A 20 3.95 -14.04 -8.61
C ALA A 20 3.52 -13.77 -7.15
N VAL A 21 3.40 -12.50 -6.78
CA VAL A 21 2.92 -12.11 -5.45
C VAL A 21 1.44 -12.44 -5.29
N TYR A 22 0.61 -12.20 -6.32
CA TYR A 22 -0.80 -12.59 -6.31
C TYR A 22 -0.98 -14.09 -6.15
N ASP A 23 -0.23 -14.90 -6.90
CA ASP A 23 -0.26 -16.37 -6.76
C ASP A 23 0.06 -16.80 -5.33
N ARG A 24 1.08 -16.20 -4.72
CA ARG A 24 1.52 -16.52 -3.35
C ARG A 24 0.47 -16.18 -2.31
N ILE A 25 -0.09 -14.96 -2.34
CA ILE A 25 -1.10 -14.57 -1.35
C ILE A 25 -2.43 -15.31 -1.55
N LEU A 26 -2.81 -15.61 -2.79
CA LEU A 26 -4.02 -16.39 -3.10
C LEU A 26 -3.90 -17.86 -2.65
N ALA A 27 -2.68 -18.38 -2.55
CA ALA A 27 -2.44 -19.73 -2.01
C ALA A 27 -2.50 -19.78 -0.47
N ASP A 28 -2.44 -18.62 0.22
CA ASP A 28 -2.49 -18.55 1.68
C ASP A 28 -3.92 -18.78 2.20
N LYS A 29 -4.07 -19.76 3.11
CA LYS A 29 -5.39 -20.13 3.66
C LYS A 29 -6.04 -19.04 4.50
N GLN A 30 -5.24 -18.26 5.23
CA GLN A 30 -5.78 -17.17 6.05
C GLN A 30 -6.27 -16.04 5.16
N PHE A 31 -5.52 -15.71 4.10
CA PHE A 31 -5.98 -14.74 3.12
C PHE A 31 -7.26 -15.19 2.42
N GLN A 32 -7.38 -16.48 2.05
CA GLN A 32 -8.62 -17.02 1.49
C GLN A 32 -9.81 -16.86 2.44
N MET A 33 -9.62 -17.09 3.75
CA MET A 33 -10.68 -16.84 4.74
C MET A 33 -11.08 -15.36 4.81
N VAL A 34 -10.12 -14.44 4.72
CA VAL A 34 -10.40 -13.00 4.65
C VAL A 34 -11.19 -12.66 3.38
N LEU A 35 -10.80 -13.22 2.23
CA LEU A 35 -11.56 -13.01 0.98
C LEU A 35 -12.98 -13.55 1.07
N ALA A 36 -13.19 -14.72 1.63
CA ALA A 36 -14.52 -15.32 1.82
C ALA A 36 -15.39 -14.46 2.77
N TYR A 37 -14.79 -13.83 3.77
CA TYR A 37 -15.50 -12.91 4.67
C TYR A 37 -15.89 -11.59 3.98
N LEU A 38 -14.97 -11.01 3.20
CA LEU A 38 -15.19 -9.73 2.53
C LEU A 38 -16.09 -9.84 1.29
N TYR A 39 -16.07 -11.00 0.63
CA TYR A 39 -16.76 -11.27 -0.62
C TYR A 39 -17.50 -12.63 -0.57
N PRO A 40 -18.51 -12.79 0.32
CA PRO A 40 -19.13 -14.10 0.57
C PRO A 40 -19.81 -14.71 -0.67
N ASP A 41 -20.27 -13.87 -1.61
CA ASP A 41 -20.97 -14.31 -2.81
C ASP A 41 -20.08 -14.37 -4.06
N VAL A 42 -18.77 -14.19 -3.90
CA VAL A 42 -17.83 -14.15 -5.04
C VAL A 42 -16.85 -15.31 -4.94
N PRO A 43 -16.80 -16.21 -5.93
CA PRO A 43 -15.80 -17.29 -5.97
C PRO A 43 -14.38 -16.75 -5.94
N VAL A 44 -13.48 -17.43 -5.22
CA VAL A 44 -12.06 -17.04 -5.08
C VAL A 44 -11.38 -16.93 -6.46
N GLU A 45 -11.75 -17.79 -7.40
CA GLU A 45 -11.24 -17.77 -8.78
C GLU A 45 -11.60 -16.48 -9.52
N ALA A 46 -12.79 -15.93 -9.26
CA ALA A 46 -13.20 -14.65 -9.84
C ALA A 46 -12.41 -13.47 -9.23
N ILE A 47 -12.11 -13.54 -7.93
CA ILE A 47 -11.27 -12.55 -7.26
C ILE A 47 -9.84 -12.66 -7.80
N ALA A 48 -9.29 -13.88 -7.90
CA ALA A 48 -7.98 -14.15 -8.46
C ALA A 48 -7.83 -13.57 -9.88
N LYS A 49 -8.82 -13.80 -10.74
CA LYS A 49 -8.86 -13.23 -12.08
C LYS A 49 -8.82 -11.69 -12.08
N LYS A 50 -9.55 -11.05 -11.17
CA LYS A 50 -9.53 -9.59 -11.01
C LYS A 50 -8.17 -9.09 -10.49
N MET A 51 -7.54 -9.82 -9.54
CA MET A 51 -6.21 -9.47 -9.05
C MET A 51 -5.17 -9.53 -10.17
N HIS A 52 -5.14 -10.62 -10.94
CA HIS A 52 -4.22 -10.77 -12.08
C HIS A 52 -4.49 -9.80 -13.25
N ALA A 53 -5.68 -9.21 -13.31
CA ALA A 53 -5.97 -8.13 -14.25
C ALA A 53 -5.30 -6.81 -13.85
N CYS A 54 -5.05 -6.59 -12.56
CA CYS A 54 -4.34 -5.42 -12.06
C CYS A 54 -2.83 -5.53 -12.39
N LYS A 55 -2.33 -4.64 -13.23
CA LYS A 55 -0.93 -4.63 -13.69
C LYS A 55 -0.05 -3.70 -12.88
N THR A 56 -0.63 -2.83 -12.08
CA THR A 56 0.05 -1.88 -11.21
C THR A 56 -0.56 -1.88 -9.81
N ASN A 57 0.22 -1.43 -8.83
CA ASN A 57 -0.26 -1.22 -7.47
C ASN A 57 -1.46 -0.27 -7.42
N LEU A 58 -1.44 0.78 -8.23
CA LEU A 58 -2.55 1.74 -8.31
C LEU A 58 -3.83 1.11 -8.86
N GLU A 59 -3.72 0.23 -9.87
CA GLU A 59 -4.88 -0.53 -10.37
C GLU A 59 -5.44 -1.47 -9.29
N PHE A 60 -4.57 -2.11 -8.52
CA PHE A 60 -5.00 -2.92 -7.38
C PHE A 60 -5.74 -2.06 -6.34
N GLN A 61 -5.20 -0.90 -5.97
CA GLN A 61 -5.84 0.02 -5.04
C GLN A 61 -7.21 0.49 -5.55
N LYS A 62 -7.32 0.87 -6.83
CA LYS A 62 -8.60 1.28 -7.45
C LYS A 62 -9.62 0.15 -7.52
N THR A 63 -9.16 -1.08 -7.72
CA THR A 63 -10.04 -2.25 -7.91
C THR A 63 -10.55 -2.84 -6.59
N PHE A 64 -9.71 -2.87 -5.55
CA PHE A 64 -9.99 -3.54 -4.29
C PHE A 64 -10.08 -2.59 -3.09
N CYS A 65 -9.08 -1.72 -2.92
CA CYS A 65 -9.00 -0.87 -1.73
C CYS A 65 -10.04 0.27 -1.78
N TYR A 66 -10.12 0.99 -2.90
CA TYR A 66 -11.02 2.12 -3.03
C TYR A 66 -12.51 1.77 -2.83
N PRO A 67 -13.08 0.74 -3.48
CA PRO A 67 -14.49 0.37 -3.26
C PRO A 67 -14.76 -0.07 -1.82
N PHE A 68 -13.82 -0.77 -1.19
CA PHE A 68 -13.93 -1.17 0.21
C PHE A 68 -13.96 0.05 1.13
N LEU A 69 -13.04 1.00 0.96
CA LEU A 69 -12.97 2.23 1.75
C LEU A 69 -14.20 3.13 1.50
N GLN A 70 -14.66 3.21 0.25
CA GLN A 70 -15.88 3.94 -0.08
C GLN A 70 -17.08 3.39 0.69
N ARG A 71 -17.22 2.07 0.75
CA ARG A 71 -18.29 1.42 1.53
C ARG A 71 -18.16 1.74 3.03
N LEU A 72 -16.95 1.67 3.60
CA LEU A 72 -16.74 2.06 5.01
C LEU A 72 -17.16 3.50 5.28
N VAL A 73 -16.81 4.43 4.39
CA VAL A 73 -17.22 5.84 4.54
C VAL A 73 -18.74 5.99 4.49
N THR A 74 -19.40 5.36 3.53
CA THR A 74 -20.85 5.53 3.32
C THR A 74 -21.71 4.81 4.36
N GLU A 75 -21.28 3.65 4.84
CA GLU A 75 -22.08 2.80 5.72
C GLU A 75 -21.74 2.97 7.22
N LEU A 76 -20.48 3.30 7.54
CA LEU A 76 -19.98 3.26 8.93
C LEU A 76 -19.40 4.58 9.43
N SER A 77 -19.50 5.67 8.66
CA SER A 77 -19.00 6.98 9.08
C SER A 77 -19.98 8.12 8.77
N LEU A 78 -19.76 9.28 9.36
CA LEU A 78 -20.46 10.52 9.02
C LEU A 78 -19.91 11.21 7.76
N GLY A 79 -18.90 10.63 7.15
CA GLY A 79 -18.22 11.14 5.97
C GLY A 79 -16.72 11.31 6.20
N CYS A 80 -15.99 11.42 5.10
CA CYS A 80 -14.55 11.71 5.08
C CYS A 80 -14.28 12.65 3.91
N SER A 81 -13.62 13.78 4.16
CA SER A 81 -13.34 14.79 3.15
C SER A 81 -11.96 15.38 3.33
N MET A 82 -11.41 15.93 2.25
CA MET A 82 -10.14 16.65 2.22
C MET A 82 -10.36 18.03 1.60
N ASP A 83 -9.88 19.07 2.28
CA ASP A 83 -9.80 20.40 1.66
C ASP A 83 -8.52 20.45 0.81
N ALA A 84 -8.68 20.50 -0.48
CA ALA A 84 -7.62 20.54 -1.47
C ALA A 84 -7.59 21.83 -2.29
N VAL A 85 -8.27 22.89 -1.86
CA VAL A 85 -8.43 24.16 -2.62
C VAL A 85 -7.07 24.76 -3.02
N ASN A 86 -6.06 24.64 -2.16
CA ASN A 86 -4.72 25.19 -2.39
C ASN A 86 -3.68 24.12 -2.79
N ILE A 87 -4.12 22.92 -3.16
CA ILE A 87 -3.22 21.80 -3.51
C ILE A 87 -3.19 21.65 -5.05
N ASP A 88 -2.02 21.76 -5.64
CA ASP A 88 -1.81 21.39 -7.05
C ASP A 88 -1.59 19.87 -7.15
N THR A 89 -2.61 19.13 -7.58
CA THR A 89 -2.58 17.65 -7.68
C THR A 89 -1.53 17.10 -8.64
N ARG A 90 -0.87 17.97 -9.44
CA ARG A 90 0.25 17.61 -10.33
C ARG A 90 1.60 17.64 -9.64
N LYS A 91 1.67 18.17 -8.41
CA LYS A 91 2.90 18.24 -7.62
C LYS A 91 3.00 17.07 -6.66
N ARG A 92 4.21 16.81 -6.20
CA ARG A 92 4.52 15.82 -5.16
C ARG A 92 4.47 16.48 -3.78
N TYR A 93 4.00 15.70 -2.81
CA TYR A 93 3.90 16.14 -1.42
C TYR A 93 4.37 15.05 -0.48
N THR A 94 4.92 15.48 0.65
CA THR A 94 5.08 14.64 1.83
C THR A 94 3.91 14.95 2.77
N PHE A 95 3.10 13.94 3.06
CA PHE A 95 1.97 14.07 3.97
C PHE A 95 2.39 13.69 5.38
N VAL A 96 2.06 14.56 6.34
CA VAL A 96 2.32 14.33 7.77
C VAL A 96 1.00 14.46 8.50
N SER A 97 0.61 13.42 9.24
CA SER A 97 -0.65 13.38 9.97
C SER A 97 -0.47 12.84 11.38
N ASN A 98 -1.46 13.09 12.23
CA ASN A 98 -1.57 12.35 13.48
C ASN A 98 -1.86 10.88 13.17
N HIS A 99 -1.28 9.97 13.96
CA HIS A 99 -1.50 8.53 13.80
C HIS A 99 -2.49 8.05 14.88
N ARG A 100 -3.71 7.75 14.46
CA ARG A 100 -4.79 7.28 15.33
C ARG A 100 -5.16 5.81 15.07
N ASP A 101 -5.12 5.40 13.83
CA ASP A 101 -5.43 4.04 13.40
C ASP A 101 -4.32 3.48 12.50
N ILE A 102 -3.87 2.25 12.78
CA ILE A 102 -2.72 1.63 12.10
C ILE A 102 -2.97 1.45 10.60
N VAL A 103 -4.21 1.18 10.20
CA VAL A 103 -4.57 0.84 8.82
C VAL A 103 -5.35 1.96 8.15
N LEU A 104 -6.35 2.51 8.85
CA LEU A 104 -7.33 3.40 8.22
C LEU A 104 -6.80 4.79 7.94
N ASP A 105 -5.86 5.32 8.74
CA ASP A 105 -5.31 6.67 8.52
C ASP A 105 -4.70 6.80 7.12
N SER A 106 -3.81 5.87 6.77
CA SER A 106 -3.15 5.85 5.47
C SER A 106 -4.09 5.45 4.33
N ALA A 107 -4.98 4.48 4.58
CA ALA A 107 -5.91 4.00 3.58
C ALA A 107 -6.92 5.10 3.19
N PHE A 108 -7.43 5.86 4.15
CA PHE A 108 -8.30 7.00 3.85
C PHE A 108 -7.56 8.15 3.19
N LEU A 109 -6.28 8.39 3.52
CA LEU A 109 -5.48 9.36 2.78
C LEU A 109 -5.39 8.97 1.30
N ASP A 110 -5.05 7.73 0.97
CA ASP A 110 -4.99 7.25 -0.40
C ASP A 110 -6.33 7.40 -1.14
N LYS A 111 -7.45 7.07 -0.45
CA LYS A 111 -8.79 7.30 -1.01
C LYS A 111 -9.03 8.77 -1.31
N LEU A 112 -8.75 9.66 -0.36
CA LEU A 112 -8.96 11.10 -0.51
C LEU A 112 -8.10 11.70 -1.61
N LEU A 113 -6.85 11.24 -1.77
CA LEU A 113 -5.99 11.66 -2.87
C LEU A 113 -6.59 11.28 -4.24
N MET A 114 -7.17 10.08 -4.35
CA MET A 114 -7.89 9.68 -5.57
C MET A 114 -9.13 10.54 -5.79
N ASP A 115 -9.90 10.84 -4.74
CA ASP A 115 -11.12 11.66 -4.83
C ASP A 115 -10.84 13.08 -5.33
N VAL A 116 -9.73 13.69 -4.89
CA VAL A 116 -9.37 15.06 -5.31
C VAL A 116 -8.56 15.11 -6.60
N GLY A 117 -8.30 13.96 -7.24
CA GLY A 117 -7.74 13.86 -8.57
C GLY A 117 -6.21 13.79 -8.66
N PHE A 118 -5.53 13.32 -7.63
CA PHE A 118 -4.13 12.96 -7.77
C PHE A 118 -3.98 11.78 -8.74
N ALA A 119 -2.92 11.81 -9.54
CA ALA A 119 -2.63 10.75 -10.51
C ALA A 119 -2.26 9.43 -9.84
N THR A 120 -1.69 9.49 -8.64
CA THR A 120 -1.24 8.33 -7.84
C THR A 120 -1.52 8.57 -6.36
N THR A 121 -1.30 7.55 -5.55
CA THR A 121 -1.45 7.54 -4.09
C THR A 121 -0.09 7.66 -3.39
N CYS A 122 -0.09 7.75 -2.07
CA CYS A 122 1.14 7.80 -1.29
C CYS A 122 1.87 6.45 -1.22
N GLU A 123 3.18 6.51 -1.00
CA GLU A 123 3.91 5.40 -0.41
C GLU A 123 3.91 5.55 1.12
N ILE A 124 3.59 4.47 1.82
CA ILE A 124 3.30 4.51 3.25
C ILE A 124 4.37 3.73 4.02
N ALA A 125 4.98 4.37 5.02
CA ALA A 125 5.93 3.71 5.91
C ALA A 125 5.20 2.81 6.92
N ILE A 126 5.52 1.50 6.96
CA ILE A 126 4.93 0.56 7.90
C ILE A 126 6.01 -0.23 8.65
N GLY A 127 5.89 -0.34 9.97
CA GLY A 127 6.84 -1.10 10.79
C GLY A 127 6.72 -2.61 10.57
N ASP A 128 7.84 -3.30 10.42
CA ASP A 128 7.92 -4.76 10.25
C ASP A 128 7.30 -5.54 11.41
N ASN A 129 7.30 -4.96 12.61
CA ASN A 129 6.65 -5.52 13.79
C ASN A 129 5.13 -5.68 13.67
N LEU A 130 4.50 -5.01 12.70
CA LEU A 130 3.07 -5.13 12.38
C LEU A 130 2.81 -6.20 11.31
N LEU A 131 3.85 -6.75 10.69
CA LEU A 131 3.79 -7.63 9.53
C LEU A 131 4.16 -9.09 9.91
N SER A 132 3.45 -9.64 10.89
CA SER A 132 3.73 -10.99 11.43
C SER A 132 3.36 -12.13 10.48
N GLN A 133 2.43 -11.89 9.53
CA GLN A 133 1.98 -12.86 8.55
C GLN A 133 2.54 -12.50 7.17
N ASP A 134 3.02 -13.50 6.43
CA ASP A 134 3.63 -13.26 5.10
C ASP A 134 2.64 -12.66 4.10
N TRP A 135 1.40 -13.14 4.09
CA TRP A 135 0.35 -12.58 3.22
C TRP A 135 0.03 -11.11 3.56
N VAL A 136 0.10 -10.70 4.84
CA VAL A 136 -0.08 -9.30 5.26
C VAL A 136 1.07 -8.45 4.73
N ARG A 137 2.32 -8.95 4.88
CA ARG A 137 3.52 -8.28 4.35
C ARG A 137 3.43 -8.07 2.85
N ASP A 138 2.99 -9.09 2.12
CA ASP A 138 2.81 -8.99 0.68
C ASP A 138 1.69 -7.99 0.33
N LEU A 139 0.54 -8.07 1.00
CA LEU A 139 -0.60 -7.21 0.75
C LEU A 139 -0.29 -5.72 0.95
N VAL A 140 0.40 -5.36 2.03
CA VAL A 140 0.76 -3.96 2.29
C VAL A 140 1.77 -3.44 1.25
N ARG A 141 2.70 -4.28 0.78
CA ARG A 141 3.65 -3.91 -0.29
C ARG A 141 2.97 -3.78 -1.65
N ILE A 142 1.93 -4.58 -1.94
CA ILE A 142 1.04 -4.36 -3.09
C ILE A 142 0.33 -3.00 -2.95
N ASN A 143 -0.07 -2.64 -1.74
CA ASN A 143 -0.73 -1.36 -1.43
C ASN A 143 0.26 -0.18 -1.26
N LYS A 144 1.41 -0.23 -1.95
CA LYS A 144 2.42 0.84 -1.97
C LYS A 144 3.05 1.16 -0.61
N SER A 145 3.05 0.22 0.34
CA SER A 145 3.77 0.43 1.59
C SER A 145 5.23 0.00 1.48
N PHE A 146 6.13 0.77 2.09
CA PHE A 146 7.52 0.37 2.31
C PHE A 146 7.75 0.02 3.78
N THR A 147 8.63 -0.96 4.02
CA THR A 147 8.84 -1.54 5.35
C THR A 147 9.90 -0.77 6.13
N VAL A 148 9.58 -0.41 7.37
CA VAL A 148 10.52 0.15 8.35
C VAL A 148 10.99 -0.98 9.27
N GLU A 149 12.24 -1.38 9.15
CA GLU A 149 12.85 -2.44 9.94
C GLU A 149 13.13 -1.94 11.36
N ARG A 150 12.46 -2.51 12.37
CA ARG A 150 12.54 -2.08 13.78
C ARG A 150 13.19 -3.12 14.71
N ALA A 151 13.18 -4.40 14.34
CA ALA A 151 13.65 -5.50 15.18
C ALA A 151 15.17 -5.75 15.08
N LEU A 152 15.98 -4.75 14.70
CA LEU A 152 17.41 -4.85 14.47
C LEU A 152 18.23 -4.25 15.61
N HIS A 153 19.47 -4.72 15.76
CA HIS A 153 20.40 -4.25 16.79
C HIS A 153 21.68 -3.67 16.18
N SER A 154 22.22 -2.64 16.84
CA SER A 154 23.55 -2.08 16.59
C SER A 154 23.82 -1.72 15.11
N VAL A 155 24.76 -2.38 14.46
CA VAL A 155 25.22 -2.10 13.10
C VAL A 155 24.12 -2.36 12.06
N GLU A 156 23.29 -3.38 12.27
CA GLU A 156 22.17 -3.70 11.35
C GLU A 156 21.12 -2.58 11.35
N MET A 157 20.80 -2.03 12.53
CA MET A 157 19.89 -0.90 12.66
C MET A 157 20.42 0.34 11.92
N LEU A 158 21.72 0.61 11.99
CA LEU A 158 22.32 1.73 11.26
C LEU A 158 22.21 1.53 9.74
N ARG A 159 22.47 0.31 9.25
CA ARG A 159 22.33 -0.03 7.82
C ARG A 159 20.88 0.10 7.35
N ALA A 160 19.93 -0.40 8.12
CA ALA A 160 18.51 -0.30 7.82
C ALA A 160 18.02 1.15 7.82
N SER A 161 18.44 1.95 8.80
CA SER A 161 18.11 3.37 8.87
C SER A 161 18.69 4.15 7.69
N LYS A 162 19.92 3.85 7.29
CA LYS A 162 20.54 4.42 6.10
C LYS A 162 19.75 4.06 4.84
N ARG A 163 19.49 2.76 4.61
CA ARG A 163 18.71 2.27 3.47
C ARG A 163 17.32 2.92 3.39
N MET A 164 16.62 3.00 4.53
CA MET A 164 15.31 3.67 4.60
C MET A 164 15.40 5.15 4.21
N SER A 165 16.40 5.89 4.73
CA SER A 165 16.58 7.31 4.41
C SER A 165 16.91 7.52 2.93
N GLU A 166 17.75 6.67 2.37
CA GLU A 166 18.10 6.69 0.94
C GLU A 166 16.89 6.33 0.07
N TYR A 167 16.08 5.34 0.49
CA TYR A 167 14.84 5.01 -0.20
C TYR A 167 13.84 6.17 -0.20
N ILE A 168 13.62 6.82 0.95
CA ILE A 168 12.72 7.99 1.05
C ILE A 168 13.21 9.10 0.13
N HIS A 169 14.51 9.38 0.13
CA HIS A 169 15.09 10.37 -0.77
C HIS A 169 14.85 10.00 -2.25
N PHE A 170 15.12 8.74 -2.61
CA PHE A 170 14.87 8.23 -3.96
C PHE A 170 13.39 8.36 -4.36
N ALA A 171 12.47 7.96 -3.48
CA ALA A 171 11.03 8.01 -3.74
C ALA A 171 10.53 9.46 -3.95
N ILE A 172 11.09 10.43 -3.20
CA ILE A 172 10.68 11.84 -3.31
C ILE A 172 11.34 12.53 -4.51
N ALA A 173 12.63 12.29 -4.74
CA ALA A 173 13.42 13.08 -5.68
C ALA A 173 13.51 12.46 -7.09
N GLU A 174 13.50 11.14 -7.19
CA GLU A 174 13.87 10.43 -8.41
C GLU A 174 12.74 9.57 -8.98
N LYS A 175 11.96 8.91 -8.13
CA LYS A 175 10.87 8.03 -8.58
C LYS A 175 9.74 8.84 -9.23
N ASN A 176 9.35 8.45 -10.44
CA ASN A 176 8.36 9.16 -11.26
C ASN A 176 6.98 8.48 -11.25
N ASP A 177 6.51 8.06 -10.08
CA ASP A 177 5.17 7.45 -9.93
C ASP A 177 4.11 8.48 -9.55
#